data_035d180b3f910852cc6d7516e6a9b0c8
#
_entry.id   035d180b3f910852cc6d7516e6a9b0c8
#
_cell.length_a   1.000
_cell.length_b   1.000
_cell.length_c   1.000
_cell.angle_alpha   90.00
_cell.angle_beta   90.00
_cell.angle_gamma   90.00
#
_symmetry.space_group_name_H-M   'P 1'
#
loop_
_entity.id
_entity.type
_entity.pdbx_description
1 polymer ?
#
loop_
_entity_poly.entity_id
_entity_poly.type
_entity_poly.pdbx_seq_one_letter_code
_entity_poly.pdbx_strand_id
1 'polypeptide(L)'
;MSESPDQLSLNIKLDDTVSLDRFIECDSNRDCLNFLRSTLKEDSNSNLFYIWGREGVGKSYIMQALNREFINLDKRTFHLSLNDKRVSSHEILQNLESLDVILIENIDSLPKDEEWETQIFSLINNALTSKIKIYLSSCKVSKELQISLKDLQSRLSYFTAIEIPEISNEEKLDALSQSSARKGIDLDTKTKEFIINNTSRGLSDLLQLLNDLDVYSLKKKKKVTPSLIRQLLKVRSDNPHK
;
A
#
# COMPACT_ATOMS: atom_id res chain seq x y z
N MET A 1 -38.99 14.73 9.77
CA MET A 1 -37.93 13.99 10.48
C MET A 1 -37.15 13.28 9.40
N SER A 2 -36.04 13.85 8.97
CA SER A 2 -35.16 13.29 7.94
C SER A 2 -34.14 12.40 8.66
N GLU A 3 -34.23 11.11 8.41
CA GLU A 3 -33.22 10.15 8.84
C GLU A 3 -31.90 10.47 8.12
N SER A 4 -30.88 10.74 8.89
CA SER A 4 -29.51 10.87 8.39
C SER A 4 -29.08 9.50 7.84
N PRO A 5 -28.47 9.41 6.67
CA PRO A 5 -27.94 8.14 6.22
C PRO A 5 -26.82 7.70 7.17
N ASP A 6 -26.92 6.48 7.67
CA ASP A 6 -25.90 5.84 8.50
C ASP A 6 -24.56 5.90 7.76
N GLN A 7 -23.67 6.70 8.32
CA GLN A 7 -22.29 6.81 7.86
C GLN A 7 -21.62 5.47 8.16
N LEU A 8 -21.41 4.65 7.13
CA LEU A 8 -20.62 3.42 7.22
C LEU A 8 -19.21 3.81 7.64
N SER A 9 -18.96 3.84 8.94
CA SER A 9 -17.62 3.95 9.47
C SER A 9 -16.88 2.64 9.14
N LEU A 10 -16.13 2.63 8.04
CA LEU A 10 -15.12 1.61 7.80
C LEU A 10 -14.11 1.70 8.95
N ASN A 11 -14.32 0.88 9.98
CA ASN A 11 -13.35 0.68 11.05
C ASN A 11 -12.11 -0.04 10.47
N ILE A 12 -11.31 0.70 9.73
CA ILE A 12 -9.93 0.31 9.43
C ILE A 12 -9.21 0.46 10.76
N LYS A 13 -8.90 -0.64 11.43
CA LYS A 13 -7.93 -0.63 12.53
C LYS A 13 -6.62 -0.12 11.94
N LEU A 14 -6.35 1.17 12.11
CA LEU A 14 -5.05 1.74 11.80
C LEU A 14 -4.03 1.01 12.68
N ASP A 15 -3.18 0.24 12.06
CA ASP A 15 -2.08 -0.43 12.75
C ASP A 15 -1.10 0.67 13.18
N ASP A 16 -1.00 0.89 14.49
CA ASP A 16 -0.14 1.90 15.11
C ASP A 16 1.35 1.74 14.75
N THR A 17 1.70 0.69 14.05
CA THR A 17 3.07 0.41 13.64
C THR A 17 3.41 0.87 12.22
N VAL A 18 2.44 1.32 11.41
CA VAL A 18 2.65 1.72 10.02
C VAL A 18 3.02 3.21 9.94
N SER A 19 4.14 3.55 9.36
CA SER A 19 4.56 4.93 9.03
C SER A 19 5.58 4.94 7.90
N LEU A 20 5.73 6.07 7.19
CA LEU A 20 6.75 6.21 6.15
C LEU A 20 8.18 6.06 6.68
N ASP A 21 8.43 6.45 7.93
CA ASP A 21 9.76 6.31 8.56
C ASP A 21 10.11 4.87 8.93
N ARG A 22 9.11 4.00 9.00
CA ARG A 22 9.31 2.56 9.23
C ARG A 22 9.38 1.75 7.94
N PHE A 23 9.09 2.36 6.80
CA PHE A 23 9.33 1.73 5.52
C PHE A 23 10.83 1.45 5.35
N ILE A 24 11.17 0.33 4.76
CA ILE A 24 12.58 -0.02 4.55
C ILE A 24 13.14 0.85 3.44
N GLU A 25 14.00 1.78 3.82
CA GLU A 25 14.70 2.66 2.90
C GLU A 25 16.00 1.98 2.45
N CYS A 26 16.19 1.93 1.14
CA CYS A 26 17.35 1.42 0.44
C CYS A 26 17.81 2.48 -0.57
N ASP A 27 19.00 2.30 -1.15
CA ASP A 27 19.49 3.26 -2.15
C ASP A 27 18.55 3.38 -3.35
N SER A 28 17.98 2.26 -3.81
CA SER A 28 17.06 2.22 -4.94
C SER A 28 15.73 2.93 -4.73
N ASN A 29 15.22 3.02 -3.49
CA ASN A 29 13.91 3.60 -3.20
C ASN A 29 13.95 4.93 -2.42
N ARG A 30 15.14 5.42 -2.08
CA ARG A 30 15.32 6.63 -1.25
C ARG A 30 14.68 7.86 -1.87
N ASP A 31 14.91 8.09 -3.15
CA ASP A 31 14.40 9.30 -3.82
C ASP A 31 12.87 9.31 -3.89
N CYS A 32 12.25 8.17 -4.22
CA CYS A 32 10.79 8.09 -4.25
C CYS A 32 10.18 8.26 -2.85
N LEU A 33 10.81 7.73 -1.78
CA LEU A 33 10.34 7.94 -0.41
C LEU A 33 10.48 9.39 0.05
N ASN A 34 11.61 10.04 -0.28
CA ASN A 34 11.81 11.46 0.00
C ASN A 34 10.78 12.32 -0.74
N PHE A 35 10.49 11.99 -2.00
CA PHE A 35 9.43 12.67 -2.73
C PHE A 35 8.06 12.45 -2.08
N LEU A 36 7.70 11.23 -1.69
CA LEU A 36 6.45 10.94 -0.98
C LEU A 36 6.34 11.72 0.34
N ARG A 37 7.42 11.80 1.14
CA ARG A 37 7.44 12.65 2.35
C ARG A 37 7.21 14.12 2.02
N SER A 38 7.72 14.60 0.89
CA SER A 38 7.51 15.99 0.47
C SER A 38 6.05 16.29 0.10
N THR A 39 5.29 15.29 -0.35
CA THR A 39 3.87 15.45 -0.71
C THR A 39 2.95 15.65 0.50
N LEU A 40 3.41 15.35 1.72
CA LEU A 40 2.66 15.62 2.96
C LEU A 40 2.52 17.12 3.24
N LYS A 41 3.38 17.95 2.67
CA LYS A 41 3.34 19.41 2.85
C LYS A 41 2.16 20.00 2.09
N GLU A 42 1.61 21.12 2.59
CA GLU A 42 0.48 21.81 1.96
C GLU A 42 0.86 22.44 0.61
N ASP A 43 2.09 22.96 0.49
CA ASP A 43 2.60 23.64 -0.71
C ASP A 43 3.19 22.66 -1.75
N SER A 44 2.69 21.43 -1.82
CA SER A 44 3.13 20.52 -2.89
C SER A 44 2.64 21.03 -4.25
N ASN A 45 3.53 21.01 -5.26
CA ASN A 45 3.26 21.48 -6.62
C ASN A 45 2.18 20.68 -7.37
N SER A 46 1.69 19.60 -6.81
CA SER A 46 0.64 18.75 -7.37
C SER A 46 -0.27 18.23 -6.26
N ASN A 47 -1.53 18.02 -6.62
CA ASN A 47 -2.51 17.34 -5.75
C ASN A 47 -2.82 15.92 -6.24
N LEU A 48 -2.26 15.49 -7.37
CA LEU A 48 -2.57 14.21 -7.99
C LEU A 48 -1.31 13.37 -8.07
N PHE A 49 -1.30 12.20 -7.39
CA PHE A 49 -0.15 11.31 -7.28
C PHE A 49 -0.53 9.89 -7.68
N TYR A 50 0.24 9.30 -8.60
CA TYR A 50 0.06 7.94 -9.09
C TYR A 50 1.25 7.08 -8.70
N ILE A 51 1.06 6.24 -7.69
CA ILE A 51 2.09 5.35 -7.12
C ILE A 51 2.01 4.02 -7.84
N TRP A 52 3.06 3.65 -8.57
CA TRP A 52 3.06 2.39 -9.30
C TRP A 52 4.32 1.57 -9.05
N GLY A 53 4.25 0.28 -9.36
CA GLY A 53 5.38 -0.65 -9.19
C GLY A 53 4.87 -2.08 -9.13
N ARG A 54 5.77 -3.05 -9.21
CA ARG A 54 5.42 -4.47 -9.20
C ARG A 54 4.65 -4.85 -7.93
N GLU A 55 4.00 -6.00 -8.00
CA GLU A 55 3.37 -6.60 -6.82
C GLU A 55 4.42 -6.86 -5.73
N GLY A 56 4.08 -6.64 -4.47
CA GLY A 56 4.96 -6.90 -3.33
C GLY A 56 6.02 -5.83 -3.03
N VAL A 57 6.17 -4.74 -3.82
CA VAL A 57 7.14 -3.68 -3.54
C VAL A 57 6.77 -2.78 -2.35
N GLY A 58 5.56 -2.94 -1.77
CA GLY A 58 5.14 -2.20 -0.60
C GLY A 58 4.18 -1.03 -0.86
N LYS A 59 3.54 -0.96 -2.04
CA LYS A 59 2.58 0.12 -2.35
C LYS A 59 1.48 0.27 -1.32
N SER A 60 0.83 -0.83 -0.92
CA SER A 60 -0.24 -0.79 0.10
C SER A 60 0.27 -0.33 1.45
N TYR A 61 1.49 -0.69 1.85
CA TYR A 61 2.10 -0.16 3.06
C TYR A 61 2.28 1.37 2.95
N ILE A 62 2.78 1.85 1.82
CA ILE A 62 2.97 3.29 1.57
C ILE A 62 1.63 4.02 1.62
N MET A 63 0.58 3.48 0.99
CA MET A 63 -0.76 4.08 1.00
C MET A 63 -1.33 4.18 2.42
N GLN A 64 -1.18 3.12 3.22
CA GLN A 64 -1.58 3.11 4.64
C GLN A 64 -0.76 4.11 5.46
N ALA A 65 0.56 4.18 5.23
CA ALA A 65 1.45 5.10 5.91
C ALA A 65 1.07 6.56 5.58
N LEU A 66 0.86 6.90 4.31
CA LEU A 66 0.39 8.22 3.88
C LEU A 66 -0.95 8.57 4.54
N ASN A 67 -1.91 7.65 4.52
CA ASN A 67 -3.21 7.87 5.16
C ASN A 67 -3.03 8.22 6.64
N ARG A 68 -2.20 7.48 7.35
CA ARG A 68 -1.92 7.74 8.77
C ARG A 68 -1.22 9.07 9.01
N GLU A 69 -0.20 9.40 8.20
CA GLU A 69 0.49 10.69 8.32
C GLU A 69 -0.48 11.87 8.12
N PHE A 70 -1.41 11.76 7.15
CA PHE A 70 -2.43 12.80 6.96
C PHE A 70 -3.42 12.87 8.13
N ILE A 71 -3.84 11.76 8.71
CA ILE A 71 -4.68 11.75 9.93
C ILE A 71 -3.94 12.40 11.09
N ASN A 72 -2.63 12.14 11.26
CA ASN A 72 -1.80 12.79 12.29
C ASN A 72 -1.65 14.30 12.07
N LEU A 73 -1.85 14.77 10.82
CA LEU A 73 -1.89 16.19 10.45
C LEU A 73 -3.30 16.79 10.50
N ASP A 74 -4.25 16.12 11.20
CA ASP A 74 -5.66 16.52 11.33
C ASP A 74 -6.39 16.68 9.99
N LYS A 75 -5.98 15.97 8.92
CA LYS A 75 -6.64 15.96 7.62
C LYS A 75 -7.74 14.91 7.59
N ARG A 76 -8.87 15.25 6.96
CA ARG A 76 -9.96 14.31 6.70
C ARG A 76 -9.60 13.46 5.52
N THR A 77 -9.48 12.17 5.73
CA THR A 77 -9.01 11.21 4.72
C THR A 77 -10.08 10.20 4.36
N PHE A 78 -10.03 9.72 3.12
CA PHE A 78 -10.74 8.54 2.65
C PHE A 78 -9.73 7.56 2.05
N HIS A 79 -9.77 6.31 2.48
CA HIS A 79 -8.88 5.27 2.00
C HIS A 79 -9.66 4.05 1.55
N LEU A 80 -9.52 3.65 0.30
CA LEU A 80 -10.23 2.56 -0.34
C LEU A 80 -9.27 1.64 -1.08
N SER A 81 -9.43 0.33 -0.93
CA SER A 81 -8.79 -0.66 -1.81
C SER A 81 -9.84 -1.30 -2.74
N LEU A 82 -9.63 -1.19 -4.05
CA LEU A 82 -10.54 -1.78 -5.04
C LEU A 82 -10.45 -3.32 -5.08
N ASN A 83 -9.45 -3.92 -4.43
CA ASN A 83 -9.36 -5.37 -4.23
C ASN A 83 -10.16 -5.86 -3.01
N ASP A 84 -10.73 -4.97 -2.20
CA ASP A 84 -11.56 -5.37 -1.07
C ASP A 84 -12.93 -5.87 -1.58
N LYS A 85 -13.21 -7.14 -1.34
CA LYS A 85 -14.48 -7.80 -1.77
C LYS A 85 -15.74 -7.16 -1.18
N ARG A 86 -15.61 -6.32 -0.15
CA ARG A 86 -16.72 -5.57 0.45
C ARG A 86 -17.09 -4.33 -0.37
N VAL A 87 -16.21 -3.91 -1.25
CA VAL A 87 -16.43 -2.78 -2.16
C VAL A 87 -17.22 -3.27 -3.36
N SER A 88 -18.54 -3.09 -3.33
CA SER A 88 -19.46 -3.60 -4.33
C SER A 88 -20.19 -2.54 -5.16
N SER A 89 -20.14 -1.27 -4.73
CA SER A 89 -20.81 -0.16 -5.40
C SER A 89 -19.91 1.06 -5.56
N HIS A 90 -19.99 1.68 -6.74
CA HIS A 90 -19.32 2.95 -7.04
C HIS A 90 -19.84 4.12 -6.18
N GLU A 91 -21.02 4.01 -5.57
CA GLU A 91 -21.60 5.04 -4.70
C GLU A 91 -20.70 5.39 -3.51
N ILE A 92 -19.78 4.48 -3.11
CA ILE A 92 -18.79 4.74 -2.06
C ILE A 92 -17.86 5.93 -2.41
N LEU A 93 -17.77 6.32 -3.69
CA LEU A 93 -16.96 7.45 -4.18
C LEU A 93 -17.76 8.76 -4.26
N GLN A 94 -19.02 8.78 -3.82
CA GLN A 94 -19.86 9.99 -3.82
C GLN A 94 -19.66 10.81 -2.55
N ASN A 95 -19.91 12.12 -2.66
CA ASN A 95 -19.90 13.07 -1.54
C ASN A 95 -18.54 13.17 -0.81
N LEU A 96 -17.44 13.03 -1.54
CA LEU A 96 -16.08 13.12 -1.02
C LEU A 96 -15.49 14.55 -1.08
N GLU A 97 -16.26 15.55 -1.50
CA GLU A 97 -15.80 16.93 -1.73
C GLU A 97 -15.38 17.64 -0.42
N SER A 98 -15.85 17.17 0.71
CA SER A 98 -15.50 17.73 2.02
C SER A 98 -14.17 17.19 2.58
N LEU A 99 -13.54 16.24 1.90
CA LEU A 99 -12.29 15.63 2.34
C LEU A 99 -11.06 16.44 1.90
N ASP A 100 -9.96 16.22 2.60
CA ASP A 100 -8.68 16.84 2.30
C ASP A 100 -7.79 15.89 1.48
N VAL A 101 -7.93 14.57 1.69
CA VAL A 101 -7.10 13.55 1.03
C VAL A 101 -7.91 12.30 0.70
N ILE A 102 -7.72 11.79 -0.52
CA ILE A 102 -8.36 10.57 -1.01
C ILE A 102 -7.27 9.61 -1.48
N LEU A 103 -7.28 8.38 -0.96
CA LEU A 103 -6.34 7.33 -1.33
C LEU A 103 -7.13 6.13 -1.89
N ILE A 104 -6.83 5.75 -3.14
CA ILE A 104 -7.46 4.60 -3.79
C ILE A 104 -6.38 3.63 -4.24
N GLU A 105 -6.41 2.43 -3.67
CA GLU A 105 -5.47 1.36 -4.01
C GLU A 105 -5.98 0.47 -5.14
N ASN A 106 -5.02 -0.04 -5.93
CA ASN A 106 -5.26 -1.04 -6.97
C ASN A 106 -6.21 -0.55 -8.07
N ILE A 107 -5.96 0.66 -8.60
CA ILE A 107 -6.79 1.21 -9.68
C ILE A 107 -6.77 0.33 -10.94
N ASP A 108 -5.78 -0.54 -11.12
CA ASP A 108 -5.72 -1.57 -12.16
C ASP A 108 -6.76 -2.70 -11.97
N SER A 109 -7.40 -2.78 -10.81
CA SER A 109 -8.53 -3.66 -10.48
C SER A 109 -9.89 -2.94 -10.54
N LEU A 110 -9.92 -1.73 -11.09
CA LEU A 110 -11.17 -1.00 -11.28
C LEU A 110 -12.16 -1.88 -12.07
N PRO A 111 -13.41 -2.06 -11.60
CA PRO A 111 -14.42 -2.77 -12.34
C PRO A 111 -14.58 -2.18 -13.75
N LYS A 112 -14.75 -3.04 -14.77
CA LYS A 112 -15.00 -2.63 -16.16
C LYS A 112 -16.46 -2.20 -16.30
N ASP A 113 -16.81 -1.11 -15.64
CA ASP A 113 -18.14 -0.56 -15.55
C ASP A 113 -18.04 0.95 -15.74
N GLU A 114 -18.87 1.49 -16.63
CA GLU A 114 -18.88 2.91 -16.99
C GLU A 114 -19.19 3.80 -15.76
N GLU A 115 -19.99 3.32 -14.84
CA GLU A 115 -20.35 4.06 -13.62
C GLU A 115 -19.13 4.24 -12.70
N TRP A 116 -18.32 3.20 -12.52
CA TRP A 116 -17.06 3.30 -11.76
C TRP A 116 -16.08 4.27 -12.40
N GLU A 117 -15.87 4.16 -13.72
CA GLU A 117 -14.96 5.03 -14.45
C GLU A 117 -15.43 6.49 -14.41
N THR A 118 -16.74 6.73 -14.51
CA THR A 118 -17.35 8.07 -14.42
C THR A 118 -17.18 8.68 -13.02
N GLN A 119 -17.34 7.89 -11.95
CA GLN A 119 -17.14 8.37 -10.58
C GLN A 119 -15.68 8.75 -10.33
N ILE A 120 -14.72 7.93 -10.75
CA ILE A 120 -13.29 8.25 -10.65
C ILE A 120 -12.96 9.52 -11.47
N PHE A 121 -13.51 9.64 -12.68
CA PHE A 121 -13.31 10.84 -13.50
C PHE A 121 -13.85 12.10 -12.81
N SER A 122 -15.05 12.04 -12.25
CA SER A 122 -15.66 13.15 -11.50
C SER A 122 -14.83 13.54 -10.28
N LEU A 123 -14.32 12.55 -9.54
CA LEU A 123 -13.47 12.74 -8.38
C LEU A 123 -12.16 13.49 -8.75
N ILE A 124 -11.51 13.09 -9.85
CA ILE A 124 -10.30 13.75 -10.35
C ILE A 124 -10.60 15.20 -10.77
N ASN A 125 -11.69 15.43 -11.47
CA ASN A 125 -12.08 16.79 -11.88
C ASN A 125 -12.34 17.70 -10.67
N ASN A 126 -13.00 17.20 -9.65
CA ASN A 126 -13.22 17.92 -8.40
C ASN A 126 -11.88 18.27 -7.73
N ALA A 127 -10.93 17.35 -7.70
CA ALA A 127 -9.61 17.59 -7.12
C ALA A 127 -8.77 18.60 -7.92
N LEU A 128 -8.92 18.67 -9.23
CA LEU A 128 -8.24 19.68 -10.06
C LEU A 128 -8.72 21.11 -9.78
N THR A 129 -9.97 21.29 -9.33
CA THR A 129 -10.57 22.60 -9.02
C THR A 129 -10.55 22.93 -7.52
N SER A 130 -10.22 21.95 -6.69
CA SER A 130 -10.15 22.07 -5.23
C SER A 130 -8.72 21.81 -4.74
N LYS A 131 -8.53 21.84 -3.41
CA LYS A 131 -7.25 21.50 -2.78
C LYS A 131 -7.18 20.03 -2.33
N ILE A 132 -8.10 19.19 -2.79
CA ILE A 132 -8.12 17.77 -2.42
C ILE A 132 -6.92 17.07 -3.04
N LYS A 133 -6.15 16.33 -2.23
CA LYS A 133 -5.07 15.49 -2.74
C LYS A 133 -5.61 14.10 -3.06
N ILE A 134 -5.26 13.57 -4.24
CA ILE A 134 -5.60 12.19 -4.62
C ILE A 134 -4.32 11.38 -4.80
N TYR A 135 -4.28 10.22 -4.14
CA TYR A 135 -3.27 9.19 -4.35
C TYR A 135 -3.93 7.96 -4.95
N LEU A 136 -3.44 7.53 -6.10
CA LEU A 136 -3.84 6.27 -6.72
C LEU A 136 -2.67 5.29 -6.65
N SER A 137 -2.92 4.01 -6.41
CA SER A 137 -1.87 3.00 -6.55
C SER A 137 -2.23 1.91 -7.56
N SER A 138 -1.21 1.35 -8.23
CA SER A 138 -1.37 0.35 -9.29
C SER A 138 -0.14 -0.55 -9.43
N CYS A 139 -0.34 -1.75 -9.98
CA CYS A 139 0.76 -2.59 -10.46
C CYS A 139 1.23 -2.22 -11.88
N LYS A 140 0.51 -1.31 -12.56
CA LYS A 140 0.77 -0.89 -13.95
C LYS A 140 0.99 0.61 -14.03
N VAL A 141 1.71 1.06 -15.04
CA VAL A 141 1.73 2.48 -15.41
C VAL A 141 0.34 2.91 -15.91
N SER A 142 -0.01 4.18 -15.72
CA SER A 142 -1.37 4.68 -16.05
C SER A 142 -1.78 4.44 -17.49
N LYS A 143 -0.82 4.45 -18.43
CA LYS A 143 -1.05 4.19 -19.86
C LYS A 143 -1.44 2.72 -20.19
N GLU A 144 -1.11 1.79 -19.30
CA GLU A 144 -1.41 0.35 -19.47
C GLU A 144 -2.73 -0.06 -18.79
N LEU A 145 -3.39 0.88 -18.13
CA LEU A 145 -4.70 0.62 -17.54
C LEU A 145 -5.74 0.39 -18.63
N GLN A 146 -6.55 -0.65 -18.46
CA GLN A 146 -7.65 -0.98 -19.37
C GLN A 146 -8.88 -0.15 -19.00
N ILE A 147 -8.87 1.13 -19.34
CA ILE A 147 -9.95 2.09 -19.08
C ILE A 147 -10.66 2.38 -20.38
N SER A 148 -11.99 2.29 -20.38
CA SER A 148 -12.85 2.50 -21.55
C SER A 148 -13.12 3.99 -21.79
N LEU A 149 -13.28 4.76 -20.70
CA LEU A 149 -13.57 6.20 -20.76
C LEU A 149 -12.29 6.99 -21.12
N LYS A 150 -12.23 7.48 -22.36
CA LYS A 150 -11.07 8.25 -22.87
C LYS A 150 -10.74 9.49 -22.03
N ASP A 151 -11.77 10.13 -21.50
CA ASP A 151 -11.60 11.31 -20.66
C ASP A 151 -10.89 10.97 -19.35
N LEU A 152 -11.21 9.82 -18.74
CA LEU A 152 -10.49 9.32 -17.56
C LEU A 152 -9.03 8.97 -17.90
N GLN A 153 -8.78 8.33 -19.03
CA GLN A 153 -7.41 8.08 -19.51
C GLN A 153 -6.60 9.37 -19.64
N SER A 154 -7.23 10.42 -20.22
CA SER A 154 -6.61 11.73 -20.33
C SER A 154 -6.32 12.35 -18.95
N ARG A 155 -7.25 12.26 -17.99
CA ARG A 155 -7.06 12.78 -16.63
C ARG A 155 -5.96 12.07 -15.86
N LEU A 156 -5.78 10.79 -16.04
CA LEU A 156 -4.69 10.04 -15.40
C LEU A 156 -3.30 10.51 -15.85
N SER A 157 -3.18 11.17 -17.02
CA SER A 157 -1.93 11.77 -17.46
C SER A 157 -1.50 13.01 -16.67
N TYR A 158 -2.40 13.64 -15.92
CA TYR A 158 -2.09 14.80 -15.05
C TYR A 158 -1.47 14.38 -13.72
N PHE A 159 -1.51 13.11 -13.38
CA PHE A 159 -0.93 12.62 -12.15
C PHE A 159 0.61 12.62 -12.19
N THR A 160 1.21 13.07 -11.11
CA THR A 160 2.64 12.89 -10.89
C THR A 160 2.91 11.41 -10.63
N ALA A 161 3.56 10.74 -11.57
CA ALA A 161 3.86 9.32 -11.47
C ALA A 161 5.08 9.08 -10.56
N ILE A 162 4.92 8.16 -9.62
CA ILE A 162 5.93 7.77 -8.63
C ILE A 162 6.11 6.27 -8.75
N GLU A 163 7.27 5.84 -9.24
CA GLU A 163 7.61 4.43 -9.28
C GLU A 163 8.18 3.98 -7.93
N ILE A 164 7.65 2.89 -7.39
CA ILE A 164 8.27 2.19 -6.28
C ILE A 164 9.10 1.05 -6.88
N PRO A 165 10.43 1.17 -6.87
CA PRO A 165 11.29 0.17 -7.50
C PRO A 165 11.29 -1.15 -6.73
N GLU A 166 11.55 -2.24 -7.44
CA GLU A 166 11.89 -3.50 -6.81
C GLU A 166 13.32 -3.44 -6.27
N ILE A 167 13.50 -3.77 -5.00
CA ILE A 167 14.81 -3.79 -4.37
C ILE A 167 15.60 -5.04 -4.75
N SER A 168 16.92 -4.91 -4.87
CA SER A 168 17.84 -6.02 -5.19
C SER A 168 17.86 -7.09 -4.09
N ASN A 169 18.43 -8.26 -4.39
CA ASN A 169 18.58 -9.31 -3.37
C ASN A 169 19.53 -8.90 -2.25
N GLU A 170 20.53 -8.07 -2.52
CA GLU A 170 21.41 -7.50 -1.49
C GLU A 170 20.65 -6.58 -0.56
N GLU A 171 19.86 -5.66 -1.11
CA GLU A 171 18.99 -4.78 -0.34
C GLU A 171 17.93 -5.58 0.46
N LYS A 172 17.41 -6.69 -0.08
CA LYS A 172 16.52 -7.61 0.68
C LYS A 172 17.22 -8.25 1.86
N LEU A 173 18.49 -8.64 1.72
CA LEU A 173 19.30 -9.18 2.84
C LEU A 173 19.50 -8.14 3.94
N ASP A 174 19.80 -6.90 3.57
CA ASP A 174 19.95 -5.78 4.50
C ASP A 174 18.63 -5.45 5.20
N ALA A 175 17.54 -5.43 4.44
CA ALA A 175 16.19 -5.23 4.95
C ALA A 175 15.79 -6.29 5.99
N LEU A 176 16.07 -7.58 5.70
CA LEU A 176 15.86 -8.67 6.65
C LEU A 176 16.75 -8.52 7.89
N SER A 177 18.00 -8.09 7.72
CA SER A 177 18.95 -7.88 8.82
C SER A 177 18.46 -6.78 9.76
N GLN A 178 18.04 -5.65 9.23
CA GLN A 178 17.51 -4.53 10.01
C GLN A 178 16.21 -4.91 10.73
N SER A 179 15.28 -5.57 10.01
CA SER A 179 13.97 -5.94 10.56
C SER A 179 14.08 -7.04 11.61
N SER A 180 14.97 -8.03 11.41
CA SER A 180 15.22 -9.08 12.41
C SER A 180 15.86 -8.51 13.68
N ALA A 181 16.83 -7.59 13.54
CA ALA A 181 17.47 -6.92 14.66
C ALA A 181 16.46 -6.11 15.51
N ARG A 182 15.55 -5.36 14.86
CA ARG A 182 14.47 -4.63 15.56
C ARG A 182 13.54 -5.54 16.38
N LYS A 183 13.40 -6.80 15.97
CA LYS A 183 12.59 -7.84 16.66
C LYS A 183 13.38 -8.69 17.64
N GLY A 184 14.70 -8.48 17.76
CA GLY A 184 15.57 -9.33 18.57
C GLY A 184 15.72 -10.76 18.01
N ILE A 185 15.44 -10.96 16.72
CA ILE A 185 15.58 -12.26 16.05
C ILE A 185 17.00 -12.32 15.46
N ASP A 186 17.78 -13.30 15.90
CA ASP A 186 19.10 -13.57 15.33
C ASP A 186 18.95 -14.49 14.11
N LEU A 187 19.26 -13.94 12.91
CA LEU A 187 19.25 -14.66 11.64
C LEU A 187 20.67 -14.70 11.07
N ASP A 188 21.23 -15.89 10.93
CA ASP A 188 22.47 -16.05 10.20
C ASP A 188 22.28 -15.83 8.69
N THR A 189 23.38 -15.62 7.95
CA THR A 189 23.36 -15.33 6.51
C THR A 189 22.66 -16.45 5.73
N LYS A 190 22.92 -17.71 6.07
CA LYS A 190 22.29 -18.87 5.41
C LYS A 190 20.78 -18.89 5.59
N THR A 191 20.29 -18.50 6.76
CA THR A 191 18.86 -18.42 7.05
C THR A 191 18.21 -17.27 6.28
N LYS A 192 18.87 -16.12 6.16
CA LYS A 192 18.38 -14.98 5.37
C LYS A 192 18.30 -15.33 3.88
N GLU A 193 19.35 -15.91 3.32
CA GLU A 193 19.36 -16.41 1.93
C GLU A 193 18.27 -17.46 1.70
N PHE A 194 18.09 -18.37 2.66
CA PHE A 194 17.01 -19.36 2.58
C PHE A 194 15.64 -18.69 2.52
N ILE A 195 15.38 -17.66 3.33
CA ILE A 195 14.14 -16.88 3.30
C ILE A 195 13.94 -16.27 1.92
N ILE A 196 14.93 -15.54 1.38
CA ILE A 196 14.82 -14.87 0.08
C ILE A 196 14.54 -15.86 -1.06
N ASN A 197 15.21 -17.02 -1.04
CA ASN A 197 15.09 -18.01 -2.11
C ASN A 197 13.79 -18.85 -2.04
N ASN A 198 13.12 -18.90 -0.89
CA ASN A 198 11.93 -19.74 -0.67
C ASN A 198 10.66 -18.95 -0.36
N THR A 199 10.71 -17.63 -0.43
CA THR A 199 9.54 -16.77 -0.21
C THR A 199 9.17 -16.10 -1.54
N SER A 200 7.89 -15.79 -1.71
CA SER A 200 7.43 -15.00 -2.83
C SER A 200 8.14 -13.64 -2.88
N ARG A 201 8.32 -13.14 -4.07
CA ARG A 201 9.35 -12.22 -4.55
C ARG A 201 9.32 -10.79 -3.98
N GLY A 202 8.34 -10.44 -3.15
CA GLY A 202 8.17 -9.07 -2.68
C GLY A 202 8.75 -8.82 -1.29
N LEU A 203 9.20 -7.59 -1.04
CA LEU A 203 9.68 -7.15 0.28
C LEU A 203 8.59 -7.30 1.36
N SER A 204 7.34 -6.97 1.03
CA SER A 204 6.20 -7.10 1.95
C SER A 204 6.00 -8.54 2.42
N ASP A 205 6.13 -9.52 1.51
CA ASP A 205 5.99 -10.93 1.86
C ASP A 205 7.12 -11.43 2.77
N LEU A 206 8.34 -10.93 2.52
CA LEU A 206 9.50 -11.22 3.36
C LEU A 206 9.30 -10.69 4.78
N LEU A 207 8.81 -9.46 4.92
CA LEU A 207 8.55 -8.85 6.21
C LEU A 207 7.38 -9.50 6.95
N GLN A 208 6.33 -9.87 6.21
CA GLN A 208 5.21 -10.62 6.78
C GLN A 208 5.67 -12.01 7.25
N LEU A 209 6.52 -12.70 6.47
CA LEU A 209 7.10 -13.97 6.92
C LEU A 209 7.93 -13.78 8.20
N LEU A 210 8.72 -12.71 8.30
CA LEU A 210 9.50 -12.42 9.50
C LEU A 210 8.61 -12.17 10.72
N ASN A 211 7.48 -11.46 10.55
CA ASN A 211 6.49 -11.27 11.59
C ASN A 211 5.90 -12.60 12.07
N ASP A 212 5.52 -13.47 11.13
CA ASP A 212 4.95 -14.78 11.48
C ASP A 212 5.98 -15.70 12.10
N LEU A 213 7.25 -15.62 11.69
CA LEU A 213 8.35 -16.35 12.30
C LEU A 213 8.59 -15.93 13.75
N ASP A 214 8.48 -14.63 14.04
CA ASP A 214 8.57 -14.11 15.40
C ASP A 214 7.51 -14.76 16.30
N VAL A 215 6.24 -14.64 15.91
CA VAL A 215 5.11 -15.24 16.65
C VAL A 215 5.26 -16.76 16.76
N TYR A 216 5.67 -17.43 15.67
CA TYR A 216 5.77 -18.89 15.64
C TYR A 216 6.93 -19.41 16.49
N SER A 217 8.08 -18.72 16.47
CA SER A 217 9.25 -19.06 17.27
C SER A 217 8.97 -18.94 18.77
N LEU A 218 8.26 -17.86 19.19
CA LEU A 218 7.80 -17.68 20.57
C LEU A 218 6.84 -18.78 21.01
N LYS A 219 5.83 -19.13 20.17
CA LYS A 219 4.90 -20.23 20.47
C LYS A 219 5.59 -21.56 20.61
N LYS A 220 6.61 -21.85 19.79
CA LYS A 220 7.37 -23.11 19.82
C LYS A 220 8.54 -23.10 20.81
N LYS A 221 8.88 -21.95 21.40
CA LYS A 221 10.05 -21.74 22.24
C LYS A 221 11.34 -22.23 21.56
N LYS A 222 11.50 -21.94 20.25
CA LYS A 222 12.64 -22.37 19.42
C LYS A 222 13.26 -21.19 18.70
N LYS A 223 14.59 -21.23 18.51
CA LYS A 223 15.30 -20.28 17.66
C LYS A 223 14.83 -20.41 16.20
N VAL A 224 14.86 -19.30 15.46
CA VAL A 224 14.54 -19.29 14.02
C VAL A 224 15.67 -20.01 13.27
N THR A 225 15.32 -21.05 12.56
CA THR A 225 16.23 -21.89 11.76
C THR A 225 15.56 -22.23 10.43
N PRO A 226 16.31 -22.62 9.38
CA PRO A 226 15.71 -23.06 8.11
C PRO A 226 14.67 -24.17 8.27
N SER A 227 14.84 -25.06 9.28
CA SER A 227 13.87 -26.11 9.59
C SER A 227 12.55 -25.53 10.12
N LEU A 228 12.61 -24.53 11.02
CA LEU A 228 11.44 -23.86 11.54
C LEU A 228 10.71 -23.07 10.44
N ILE A 229 11.45 -22.43 9.55
CA ILE A 229 10.91 -21.71 8.39
C ILE A 229 10.14 -22.66 7.47
N ARG A 230 10.73 -23.82 7.12
CA ARG A 230 10.04 -24.83 6.31
C ARG A 230 8.73 -25.30 6.95
N GLN A 231 8.72 -25.49 8.27
CA GLN A 231 7.49 -25.85 9.00
C GLN A 231 6.43 -24.76 8.89
N LEU A 232 6.81 -23.49 9.06
CA LEU A 232 5.88 -22.38 8.94
C LEU A 232 5.34 -22.24 7.51
N LEU A 233 6.20 -22.36 6.50
CA LEU A 233 5.79 -22.27 5.09
C LEU A 233 4.80 -23.40 4.71
N LYS A 234 4.98 -24.62 5.25
CA LYS A 234 3.99 -25.69 5.08
C LYS A 234 2.65 -25.36 5.72
N VAL A 235 2.65 -24.83 6.94
CA VAL A 235 1.41 -24.43 7.63
C VAL A 235 0.68 -23.32 6.85
N ARG A 236 1.41 -22.40 6.20
CA ARG A 236 0.83 -21.37 5.34
C ARG A 236 0.20 -21.95 4.06
N SER A 237 0.88 -22.92 3.42
CA SER A 237 0.34 -23.57 2.22
C SER A 237 -0.92 -24.39 2.50
N ASP A 238 -1.01 -25.00 3.70
CA ASP A 238 -2.16 -25.80 4.13
C ASP A 238 -3.35 -24.94 4.61
N ASN A 239 -3.15 -23.64 4.90
CA ASN A 239 -4.16 -22.69 5.35
C ASN A 239 -4.04 -21.33 4.60
N PRO A 240 -4.40 -21.24 3.31
CA PRO A 240 -4.22 -20.02 2.52
C PRO A 240 -5.17 -18.86 2.88
N HIS A 241 -6.03 -19.00 3.90
CA HIS A 241 -7.10 -18.03 4.24
C HIS A 241 -7.16 -17.65 5.73
N LYS A 242 -6.00 -17.47 6.37
CA LYS A 242 -5.98 -16.79 7.68
C LYS A 242 -5.13 -15.55 7.66
#